data_97cbac0e92116e7bbebb806227ba7464
#
_entry.id   97cbac0e92116e7bbebb806227ba7464
#
_cell.length_a   1.000
_cell.length_b   1.000
_cell.length_c   1.000
_cell.angle_alpha   90.00
_cell.angle_beta   90.00
_cell.angle_gamma   90.00
#
_symmetry.space_group_name_H-M   'P 1'
#
loop_
_entity.id
_entity.type
_entity.pdbx_description
1 polymer ?
#
loop_
_entity_poly.entity_id
_entity_poly.type
_entity_poly.pdbx_seq_one_letter_code
_entity_poly.pdbx_strand_id
1 'polypeptide(L)'
;NGNKDELRKKCYNFLYYSYYTHIIQKKLRNFFIMKYNKLHGPAFINRKLCINDIDFCTLDNINEIKLYNFFSFKDEDGYVYGFDIVSIYNLYMKNSNKFENPFNTKLIDCKFLINLIEIIRLSKIFKIELDLNYEKIEYFNETKKLDFKLLELFQKIDSLGNYTNITWFNSLNKYNLIIFFKELFDIWKYRAMLTNDIKLKICPPYGNPFRNISFNINNINSCNYNVIKKNIINVMDELVTKGINNEYKSLGASYILCSLTLVNNDAAEALPHLYWSVNSN
;
A
#
# COMPACT_ATOMS: atom_id res chain seq x y z
N ASN A 1 -10.30 8.66 -59.43
CA ASN A 1 -11.23 7.95 -60.31
C ASN A 1 -10.66 6.56 -60.61
N GLY A 2 -10.95 5.60 -59.74
CA GLY A 2 -10.59 4.20 -59.95
C GLY A 2 -11.54 3.57 -60.94
N ASN A 3 -11.01 2.65 -61.78
CA ASN A 3 -11.79 1.85 -62.73
C ASN A 3 -12.90 1.12 -61.95
N LYS A 4 -14.12 1.08 -62.51
CA LYS A 4 -15.31 0.48 -61.88
C LYS A 4 -15.09 -0.97 -61.41
N ASP A 5 -14.31 -1.74 -62.16
CA ASP A 5 -13.96 -3.12 -61.81
C ASP A 5 -13.00 -3.24 -60.62
N GLU A 6 -12.07 -2.29 -60.50
CA GLU A 6 -11.19 -2.21 -59.39
C GLU A 6 -11.92 -1.83 -58.08
N LEU A 7 -12.90 -0.94 -58.13
CA LEU A 7 -13.79 -0.60 -57.03
C LEU A 7 -14.63 -1.79 -56.59
N ARG A 8 -15.21 -2.52 -57.55
CA ARG A 8 -15.98 -3.76 -57.27
C ARG A 8 -15.13 -4.80 -56.55
N LYS A 9 -13.87 -5.01 -57.00
CA LYS A 9 -12.95 -5.95 -56.40
C LYS A 9 -12.56 -5.53 -54.97
N LYS A 10 -12.34 -4.25 -54.74
CA LYS A 10 -12.05 -3.70 -53.40
C LYS A 10 -13.26 -3.89 -52.47
N CYS A 11 -14.50 -3.59 -52.94
CA CYS A 11 -15.70 -3.79 -52.15
C CYS A 11 -15.92 -5.27 -51.81
N TYR A 12 -15.76 -6.16 -52.82
CA TYR A 12 -15.88 -7.60 -52.60
C TYR A 12 -14.89 -8.10 -51.55
N ASN A 13 -13.62 -7.75 -51.68
CA ASN A 13 -12.59 -8.14 -50.73
C ASN A 13 -12.89 -7.61 -49.31
N PHE A 14 -13.33 -6.34 -49.21
CA PHE A 14 -13.71 -5.76 -47.93
C PHE A 14 -14.86 -6.55 -47.27
N LEU A 15 -15.94 -6.84 -48.00
CA LEU A 15 -17.07 -7.60 -47.47
C LEU A 15 -16.68 -9.02 -47.10
N TYR A 16 -15.89 -9.67 -47.96
CA TYR A 16 -15.39 -11.03 -47.71
C TYR A 16 -14.55 -11.10 -46.43
N TYR A 17 -13.53 -10.23 -46.27
CA TYR A 17 -12.71 -10.21 -45.06
C TYR A 17 -13.49 -9.75 -43.84
N SER A 18 -14.42 -8.80 -43.96
CA SER A 18 -15.27 -8.34 -42.86
C SER A 18 -16.14 -9.48 -42.33
N TYR A 19 -16.71 -10.30 -43.21
CA TYR A 19 -17.53 -11.47 -42.83
C TYR A 19 -16.71 -12.46 -41.98
N TYR A 20 -15.53 -12.85 -42.43
CA TYR A 20 -14.66 -13.78 -41.67
C TYR A 20 -14.12 -13.17 -40.39
N THR A 21 -13.77 -11.91 -40.43
CA THR A 21 -13.36 -11.18 -39.25
C THR A 21 -14.44 -11.19 -38.17
N HIS A 22 -15.70 -10.98 -38.55
CA HIS A 22 -16.83 -11.04 -37.62
C HIS A 22 -17.01 -12.43 -37.00
N ILE A 23 -16.86 -13.48 -37.77
CA ILE A 23 -16.94 -14.88 -37.28
C ILE A 23 -15.82 -15.13 -36.26
N ILE A 24 -14.59 -14.73 -36.58
CA ILE A 24 -13.43 -14.90 -35.69
C ILE A 24 -13.65 -14.12 -34.39
N GLN A 25 -14.07 -12.87 -34.48
CA GLN A 25 -14.33 -12.03 -33.30
C GLN A 25 -15.43 -12.63 -32.41
N LYS A 26 -16.50 -13.16 -32.99
CA LYS A 26 -17.59 -13.83 -32.26
C LYS A 26 -17.07 -15.07 -31.52
N LYS A 27 -16.26 -15.91 -32.16
CA LYS A 27 -15.67 -17.09 -31.53
C LYS A 27 -14.72 -16.72 -30.42
N LEU A 28 -13.84 -15.72 -30.61
CA LEU A 28 -12.93 -15.25 -29.61
C LEU A 28 -13.65 -14.64 -28.38
N ARG A 29 -14.70 -13.84 -28.63
CA ARG A 29 -15.53 -13.28 -27.54
C ARG A 29 -16.15 -14.39 -26.69
N ASN A 30 -16.75 -15.40 -27.34
CA ASN A 30 -17.35 -16.54 -26.64
C ASN A 30 -16.29 -17.31 -25.81
N PHE A 31 -15.11 -17.54 -26.38
CA PHE A 31 -14.01 -18.18 -25.67
C PHE A 31 -13.60 -17.40 -24.41
N PHE A 32 -13.43 -16.09 -24.53
CA PHE A 32 -13.08 -15.26 -23.39
C PHE A 32 -14.18 -15.18 -22.33
N ILE A 33 -15.45 -15.15 -22.73
CA ILE A 33 -16.59 -15.19 -21.78
C ILE A 33 -16.59 -16.52 -21.02
N MET A 34 -16.42 -17.64 -21.70
CA MET A 34 -16.35 -18.94 -21.04
C MET A 34 -15.16 -19.04 -20.09
N LYS A 35 -13.98 -18.52 -20.52
CA LYS A 35 -12.79 -18.46 -19.68
C LYS A 35 -13.05 -17.59 -18.45
N TYR A 36 -13.62 -16.40 -18.62
CA TYR A 36 -13.95 -15.47 -17.56
C TYR A 36 -14.86 -16.10 -16.49
N ASN A 37 -15.97 -16.73 -16.92
CA ASN A 37 -16.89 -17.40 -16.01
C ASN A 37 -16.22 -18.55 -15.25
N LYS A 38 -15.33 -19.31 -15.88
CA LYS A 38 -14.59 -20.41 -15.24
C LYS A 38 -13.62 -19.92 -14.18
N LEU A 39 -13.01 -18.76 -14.39
CA LEU A 39 -12.07 -18.17 -13.45
C LEU A 39 -12.70 -17.76 -12.12
N HIS A 40 -14.02 -17.46 -12.10
CA HIS A 40 -14.75 -17.13 -10.87
C HIS A 40 -14.89 -18.31 -9.90
N GLY A 41 -14.47 -19.50 -10.29
CA GLY A 41 -14.40 -20.67 -9.42
C GLY A 41 -15.66 -21.52 -9.40
N PRO A 42 -15.68 -22.58 -8.55
CA PRO A 42 -16.69 -23.62 -8.58
C PRO A 42 -18.09 -23.18 -8.15
N ALA A 43 -18.19 -22.17 -7.29
CA ALA A 43 -19.47 -21.68 -6.76
C ALA A 43 -20.06 -20.51 -7.54
N PHE A 44 -19.48 -20.12 -8.68
CA PHE A 44 -19.93 -18.97 -9.46
C PHE A 44 -21.41 -19.02 -9.84
N ILE A 45 -21.90 -20.19 -10.26
CA ILE A 45 -23.29 -20.38 -10.63
C ILE A 45 -24.13 -20.82 -9.41
N ASN A 46 -23.59 -21.68 -8.57
CA ASN A 46 -24.28 -22.23 -7.40
C ASN A 46 -23.53 -21.88 -6.11
N ARG A 47 -23.93 -20.78 -5.49
CA ARG A 47 -23.31 -20.26 -4.27
C ARG A 47 -23.55 -21.11 -3.04
N LYS A 48 -24.55 -22.01 -3.08
CA LYS A 48 -24.82 -22.99 -1.99
C LYS A 48 -23.67 -23.98 -1.77
N LEU A 49 -22.70 -24.04 -2.71
CA LEU A 49 -21.49 -24.84 -2.54
C LEU A 49 -20.50 -24.23 -1.56
N CYS A 50 -20.65 -22.95 -1.21
CA CYS A 50 -19.79 -22.29 -0.26
C CYS A 50 -20.16 -22.68 1.17
N ILE A 51 -19.15 -22.82 2.04
CA ILE A 51 -19.32 -23.09 3.47
C ILE A 51 -19.61 -21.80 4.25
N ASN A 52 -19.09 -20.68 3.78
CA ASN A 52 -19.34 -19.39 4.41
C ASN A 52 -20.60 -18.74 3.84
N ASP A 53 -21.37 -18.09 4.70
CA ASP A 53 -22.59 -17.38 4.32
C ASP A 53 -22.36 -15.90 4.05
N ILE A 54 -21.27 -15.34 4.58
CA ILE A 54 -20.94 -13.92 4.49
C ILE A 54 -19.50 -13.71 3.97
N ASP A 55 -19.27 -12.56 3.33
CA ASP A 55 -17.92 -12.11 3.02
C ASP A 55 -17.20 -11.62 4.29
N PHE A 56 -15.92 -11.91 4.42
CA PHE A 56 -15.14 -11.60 5.63
C PHE A 56 -14.86 -10.09 5.84
N CYS A 57 -14.93 -9.29 4.79
CA CYS A 57 -14.59 -7.87 4.81
C CYS A 57 -15.83 -6.97 4.83
N THR A 58 -16.76 -7.20 3.91
CA THR A 58 -17.99 -6.40 3.81
C THR A 58 -19.06 -6.86 4.76
N LEU A 59 -19.00 -8.11 5.23
CA LEU A 59 -20.02 -8.81 6.03
C LEU A 59 -21.36 -8.99 5.28
N ASP A 60 -21.38 -8.73 3.97
CA ASP A 60 -22.55 -8.96 3.11
C ASP A 60 -22.78 -10.47 2.91
N ASN A 61 -24.04 -10.85 2.74
CA ASN A 61 -24.36 -12.21 2.40
C ASN A 61 -23.82 -12.54 1.01
N ILE A 62 -23.12 -13.68 0.88
CA ILE A 62 -22.50 -14.07 -0.41
C ILE A 62 -23.53 -14.22 -1.54
N ASN A 63 -24.81 -14.47 -1.21
CA ASN A 63 -25.88 -14.54 -2.21
C ASN A 63 -26.26 -13.15 -2.77
N GLU A 64 -25.98 -12.07 -2.04
CA GLU A 64 -26.28 -10.69 -2.43
C GLU A 64 -25.16 -10.04 -3.23
N ILE A 65 -23.95 -10.61 -3.19
CA ILE A 65 -22.82 -10.11 -3.99
C ILE A 65 -23.18 -10.15 -5.48
N LYS A 66 -22.91 -9.08 -6.23
CA LYS A 66 -23.14 -9.02 -7.66
C LYS A 66 -22.46 -10.18 -8.38
N LEU A 67 -23.07 -10.70 -9.44
CA LEU A 67 -22.58 -11.90 -10.13
C LEU A 67 -21.08 -11.81 -10.51
N TYR A 68 -20.68 -10.71 -11.13
CA TYR A 68 -19.28 -10.54 -11.59
C TYR A 68 -18.30 -10.04 -10.53
N ASN A 69 -18.81 -9.71 -9.34
CA ASN A 69 -17.97 -9.41 -8.17
C ASN A 69 -17.72 -10.63 -7.29
N PHE A 70 -18.41 -11.73 -7.56
CA PHE A 70 -18.28 -12.95 -6.76
C PHE A 70 -17.11 -13.80 -7.26
N PHE A 71 -16.28 -14.27 -6.32
CA PHE A 71 -15.16 -15.18 -6.56
C PHE A 71 -15.21 -16.33 -5.58
N SER A 72 -14.88 -17.53 -6.00
CA SER A 72 -14.83 -18.69 -5.15
C SER A 72 -13.62 -19.57 -5.46
N PHE A 73 -13.09 -20.22 -4.44
CA PHE A 73 -12.07 -21.24 -4.63
C PHE A 73 -12.32 -22.46 -3.75
N LYS A 74 -11.77 -23.59 -4.17
CA LYS A 74 -11.80 -24.84 -3.42
C LYS A 74 -10.48 -25.03 -2.71
N ASP A 75 -10.52 -25.22 -1.39
CA ASP A 75 -9.37 -25.49 -0.55
C ASP A 75 -8.83 -26.92 -0.75
N GLU A 76 -7.64 -27.22 -0.21
CA GLU A 76 -7.02 -28.54 -0.24
C GLU A 76 -7.89 -29.60 0.46
N ASP A 77 -8.62 -29.24 1.51
CA ASP A 77 -9.57 -30.10 2.22
C ASP A 77 -10.87 -30.36 1.43
N GLY A 78 -11.03 -29.72 0.29
CA GLY A 78 -12.22 -29.87 -0.54
C GLY A 78 -13.35 -28.88 -0.28
N TYR A 79 -13.21 -27.99 0.69
CA TYR A 79 -14.16 -26.96 1.03
C TYR A 79 -14.13 -25.78 0.05
N VAL A 80 -15.29 -25.23 -0.26
CA VAL A 80 -15.44 -24.09 -1.17
C VAL A 80 -15.75 -22.83 -0.36
N TYR A 81 -14.98 -21.79 -0.60
CA TYR A 81 -15.18 -20.48 0.03
C TYR A 81 -15.53 -19.44 -1.01
N GLY A 82 -16.49 -18.57 -0.69
CA GLY A 82 -16.96 -17.47 -1.54
C GLY A 82 -16.56 -16.12 -0.97
N PHE A 83 -16.20 -15.18 -1.86
CA PHE A 83 -15.71 -13.86 -1.50
C PHE A 83 -16.21 -12.81 -2.50
N ASP A 84 -16.28 -11.57 -2.06
CA ASP A 84 -16.25 -10.44 -3.00
C ASP A 84 -14.82 -10.29 -3.55
N ILE A 85 -14.72 -10.09 -4.87
CA ILE A 85 -13.42 -9.90 -5.56
C ILE A 85 -12.63 -8.74 -4.94
N VAL A 86 -13.31 -7.67 -4.56
CA VAL A 86 -12.66 -6.50 -3.94
C VAL A 86 -12.09 -6.87 -2.59
N SER A 87 -12.82 -7.60 -1.77
CA SER A 87 -12.39 -8.05 -0.43
C SER A 87 -11.15 -8.93 -0.50
N ILE A 88 -11.18 -9.97 -1.35
CA ILE A 88 -10.06 -10.92 -1.46
C ILE A 88 -8.83 -10.27 -2.13
N TYR A 89 -9.05 -9.37 -3.09
CA TYR A 89 -7.96 -8.61 -3.70
C TYR A 89 -7.28 -7.67 -2.69
N ASN A 90 -8.07 -6.98 -1.86
CA ASN A 90 -7.54 -6.13 -0.79
C ASN A 90 -6.75 -6.93 0.25
N LEU A 91 -7.22 -8.13 0.60
CA LEU A 91 -6.50 -9.03 1.49
C LEU A 91 -5.13 -9.41 0.90
N TYR A 92 -5.09 -9.78 -0.38
CA TYR A 92 -3.85 -10.08 -1.09
C TYR A 92 -2.87 -8.90 -1.09
N MET A 93 -3.37 -7.69 -1.40
CA MET A 93 -2.54 -6.49 -1.44
C MET A 93 -1.97 -6.11 -0.07
N LYS A 94 -2.67 -6.44 1.02
CA LYS A 94 -2.18 -6.22 2.40
C LYS A 94 -1.11 -7.23 2.82
N ASN A 95 -1.29 -8.50 2.46
CA ASN A 95 -0.52 -9.63 2.98
C ASN A 95 0.22 -10.37 1.86
N SER A 96 0.90 -9.66 0.98
CA SER A 96 1.58 -10.24 -0.20
C SER A 96 2.58 -11.37 0.13
N ASN A 97 3.14 -11.43 1.34
CA ASN A 97 4.10 -12.45 1.76
C ASN A 97 3.44 -13.69 2.39
N LYS A 98 2.21 -13.57 2.93
CA LYS A 98 1.43 -14.66 3.50
C LYS A 98 -0.03 -14.46 3.15
N PHE A 99 -0.46 -15.03 2.04
CA PHE A 99 -1.84 -14.95 1.63
C PHE A 99 -2.62 -16.11 2.25
N GLU A 100 -3.29 -15.83 3.34
CA GLU A 100 -4.05 -16.82 4.12
C GLU A 100 -5.57 -16.63 3.95
N ASN A 101 -6.31 -17.74 3.97
CA ASN A 101 -7.76 -17.72 3.95
C ASN A 101 -8.29 -17.18 5.30
N PRO A 102 -9.10 -16.10 5.31
CA PRO A 102 -9.60 -15.48 6.53
C PRO A 102 -10.43 -16.41 7.43
N PHE A 103 -11.00 -17.48 6.86
CA PHE A 103 -11.89 -18.38 7.60
C PHE A 103 -11.15 -19.55 8.28
N ASN A 104 -10.04 -20.03 7.70
CA ASN A 104 -9.33 -21.20 8.23
C ASN A 104 -7.81 -20.98 8.38
N THR A 105 -7.31 -19.79 8.15
CA THR A 105 -5.89 -19.38 8.27
C THR A 105 -4.91 -20.20 7.42
N LYS A 106 -5.40 -21.05 6.52
CA LYS A 106 -4.55 -21.81 5.60
C LYS A 106 -4.05 -20.95 4.45
N LEU A 107 -2.84 -21.23 3.99
CA LEU A 107 -2.27 -20.54 2.82
C LEU A 107 -3.12 -20.80 1.57
N ILE A 108 -3.40 -19.75 0.84
CA ILE A 108 -4.10 -19.83 -0.44
C ILE A 108 -3.09 -20.05 -1.55
N ASP A 109 -3.32 -21.08 -2.41
CA ASP A 109 -2.43 -21.42 -3.53
C ASP A 109 -2.30 -20.24 -4.52
N CYS A 110 -1.08 -20.02 -5.00
CA CYS A 110 -0.77 -19.00 -6.01
C CYS A 110 -1.62 -19.11 -7.28
N LYS A 111 -2.14 -20.29 -7.61
CA LYS A 111 -3.08 -20.48 -8.74
C LYS A 111 -4.34 -19.62 -8.62
N PHE A 112 -4.85 -19.44 -7.41
CA PHE A 112 -6.04 -18.60 -7.18
C PHE A 112 -5.74 -17.13 -7.39
N LEU A 113 -4.53 -16.69 -7.03
CA LEU A 113 -4.07 -15.33 -7.31
C LEU A 113 -3.99 -15.06 -8.81
N ILE A 114 -3.44 -16.01 -9.57
CA ILE A 114 -3.38 -15.91 -11.03
C ILE A 114 -4.80 -15.78 -11.61
N ASN A 115 -5.75 -16.59 -11.13
CA ASN A 115 -7.14 -16.52 -11.55
C ASN A 115 -7.78 -15.17 -11.20
N LEU A 116 -7.55 -14.66 -9.99
CA LEU A 116 -8.06 -13.36 -9.55
C LEU A 116 -7.54 -12.21 -10.42
N ILE A 117 -6.23 -12.18 -10.68
CA ILE A 117 -5.59 -11.17 -11.53
C ILE A 117 -6.14 -11.26 -12.96
N GLU A 118 -6.33 -12.47 -13.48
CA GLU A 118 -6.85 -12.68 -14.83
C GLU A 118 -8.34 -12.25 -14.94
N ILE A 119 -9.18 -12.48 -13.92
CA ILE A 119 -10.54 -11.94 -13.84
C ILE A 119 -10.50 -10.43 -13.97
N ILE A 120 -9.68 -9.77 -13.19
CA ILE A 120 -9.54 -8.31 -13.17
C ILE A 120 -9.11 -7.79 -14.54
N ARG A 121 -8.16 -8.47 -15.20
CA ARG A 121 -7.71 -8.14 -16.55
C ARG A 121 -8.85 -8.27 -17.58
N LEU A 122 -9.59 -9.38 -17.54
CA LEU A 122 -10.69 -9.64 -18.46
C LEU A 122 -11.88 -8.71 -18.21
N SER A 123 -12.17 -8.35 -16.96
CA SER A 123 -13.21 -7.38 -16.61
C SER A 123 -12.98 -6.03 -17.30
N LYS A 124 -11.72 -5.55 -17.33
CA LYS A 124 -11.37 -4.34 -18.07
C LYS A 124 -11.65 -4.45 -19.57
N ILE A 125 -11.32 -5.61 -20.16
CA ILE A 125 -11.58 -5.88 -21.60
C ILE A 125 -13.08 -5.90 -21.90
N PHE A 126 -13.87 -6.49 -21.00
CA PHE A 126 -15.34 -6.57 -21.15
C PHE A 126 -16.07 -5.30 -20.70
N LYS A 127 -15.38 -4.31 -20.17
CA LYS A 127 -15.94 -3.09 -19.57
C LYS A 127 -16.94 -3.42 -18.45
N ILE A 128 -16.65 -4.47 -17.68
CA ILE A 128 -17.37 -4.79 -16.45
C ILE A 128 -16.75 -3.94 -15.35
N GLU A 129 -17.56 -3.07 -14.76
CA GLU A 129 -17.14 -2.25 -13.63
C GLU A 129 -17.04 -3.12 -12.39
N LEU A 130 -15.82 -3.56 -12.10
CA LEU A 130 -15.46 -3.96 -10.75
C LEU A 130 -15.11 -2.68 -10.01
N ASP A 131 -15.70 -2.44 -8.85
CA ASP A 131 -15.45 -1.24 -8.02
C ASP A 131 -14.04 -1.29 -7.36
N LEU A 132 -13.08 -1.69 -8.18
CA LEU A 132 -11.67 -1.74 -7.85
C LEU A 132 -11.07 -0.36 -8.12
N ASN A 133 -11.20 0.53 -7.16
CA ASN A 133 -10.54 1.84 -7.20
C ASN A 133 -9.02 1.64 -7.06
N TYR A 134 -8.34 1.17 -8.12
CA TYR A 134 -6.90 0.89 -8.12
C TYR A 134 -6.06 2.09 -7.67
N GLU A 135 -6.34 3.28 -8.17
CA GLU A 135 -5.62 4.48 -7.80
C GLU A 135 -5.87 4.88 -6.33
N LYS A 136 -7.11 4.74 -5.85
CA LYS A 136 -7.44 4.98 -4.44
C LYS A 136 -6.92 3.85 -3.53
N ILE A 137 -6.88 2.60 -4.00
CA ILE A 137 -6.42 1.45 -3.20
C ILE A 137 -4.90 1.47 -3.07
N GLU A 138 -4.12 1.76 -4.11
CA GLU A 138 -2.67 1.92 -3.99
C GLU A 138 -2.33 3.12 -3.09
N TYR A 139 -2.98 4.26 -3.29
CA TYR A 139 -2.82 5.45 -2.46
C TYR A 139 -3.27 5.20 -1.01
N PHE A 140 -4.41 4.55 -0.81
CA PHE A 140 -4.95 4.22 0.51
C PHE A 140 -4.11 3.15 1.23
N ASN A 141 -3.52 2.19 0.50
CA ASN A 141 -2.60 1.20 1.06
C ASN A 141 -1.23 1.81 1.41
N GLU A 142 -0.70 2.72 0.60
CA GLU A 142 0.57 3.40 0.94
C GLU A 142 0.41 4.32 2.16
N THR A 143 -0.66 5.09 2.24
CA THR A 143 -0.93 5.94 3.42
C THR A 143 -1.18 5.11 4.67
N LYS A 144 -1.98 4.06 4.61
CA LYS A 144 -2.19 3.14 5.75
C LYS A 144 -0.91 2.42 6.16
N LYS A 145 -0.10 1.95 5.20
CA LYS A 145 1.22 1.36 5.52
C LYS A 145 2.12 2.35 6.25
N LEU A 146 2.11 3.63 5.85
CA LEU A 146 2.86 4.67 6.53
C LEU A 146 2.32 4.94 7.93
N ASP A 147 1.00 4.94 8.11
CA ASP A 147 0.35 5.15 9.42
C ASP A 147 0.62 3.96 10.36
N PHE A 148 0.59 2.72 9.87
CA PHE A 148 0.98 1.54 10.66
C PHE A 148 2.46 1.56 11.03
N LYS A 149 3.34 1.91 10.07
CA LYS A 149 4.78 2.04 10.33
C LYS A 149 5.05 3.13 11.37
N LEU A 150 4.31 4.24 11.29
CA LEU A 150 4.40 5.33 12.27
C LEU A 150 3.93 4.86 13.66
N LEU A 151 2.82 4.14 13.76
CA LEU A 151 2.32 3.58 15.01
C LEU A 151 3.36 2.64 15.65
N GLU A 152 3.89 1.72 14.86
CA GLU A 152 4.96 0.80 15.32
C GLU A 152 6.19 1.55 15.81
N LEU A 153 6.57 2.63 15.12
CA LEU A 153 7.69 3.47 15.48
C LEU A 153 7.47 4.16 16.83
N PHE A 154 6.29 4.74 17.05
CA PHE A 154 5.97 5.40 18.33
C PHE A 154 5.89 4.38 19.47
N GLN A 155 5.36 3.18 19.25
CA GLN A 155 5.41 2.08 20.22
C GLN A 155 6.86 1.68 20.58
N LYS A 156 7.77 1.66 19.59
CA LYS A 156 9.21 1.41 19.85
C LYS A 156 9.81 2.52 20.69
N ILE A 157 9.51 3.79 20.40
CA ILE A 157 9.97 4.94 21.19
C ILE A 157 9.49 4.83 22.65
N ASP A 158 8.21 4.46 22.85
CA ASP A 158 7.65 4.24 24.19
C ASP A 158 8.35 3.06 24.91
N SER A 159 8.65 1.98 24.20
CA SER A 159 9.37 0.82 24.77
C SER A 159 10.81 1.13 25.20
N LEU A 160 11.39 2.21 24.68
CA LEU A 160 12.70 2.73 25.08
C LEU A 160 12.64 3.65 26.31
N GLY A 161 11.49 3.74 26.97
CA GLY A 161 11.28 4.51 28.22
C GLY A 161 10.83 5.96 28.00
N ASN A 162 10.37 6.32 26.80
CA ASN A 162 9.82 7.64 26.51
C ASN A 162 8.28 7.61 26.57
N TYR A 163 7.68 8.77 26.80
CA TYR A 163 6.24 8.97 26.66
C TYR A 163 5.95 9.68 25.34
N THR A 164 5.06 9.10 24.52
CA THR A 164 4.70 9.70 23.22
C THR A 164 3.22 9.61 22.92
N ASN A 165 2.77 10.45 21.99
CA ASN A 165 1.44 10.37 21.40
C ASN A 165 1.56 10.53 19.88
N ILE A 166 1.05 9.56 19.13
CA ILE A 166 1.07 9.56 17.67
C ILE A 166 0.37 10.79 17.06
N THR A 167 -0.59 11.37 17.78
CA THR A 167 -1.34 12.56 17.34
C THR A 167 -0.43 13.76 17.14
N TRP A 168 0.66 13.88 17.91
CA TRP A 168 1.63 14.96 17.78
C TRP A 168 2.25 15.03 16.39
N PHE A 169 2.53 13.88 15.79
CA PHE A 169 3.09 13.80 14.44
C PHE A 169 1.99 13.86 13.38
N ASN A 170 0.86 13.19 13.58
CA ASN A 170 -0.21 13.14 12.59
C ASN A 170 -0.95 14.49 12.42
N SER A 171 -0.92 15.36 13.41
CA SER A 171 -1.49 16.72 13.32
C SER A 171 -0.62 17.70 12.51
N LEU A 172 0.62 17.33 12.15
CA LEU A 172 1.52 18.19 11.41
C LEU A 172 1.04 18.38 9.97
N ASN A 173 0.80 19.63 9.61
CA ASN A 173 0.57 20.02 8.22
C ASN A 173 1.90 19.98 7.43
N LYS A 174 1.84 20.16 6.10
CA LYS A 174 3.03 20.11 5.23
C LYS A 174 4.14 21.06 5.70
N TYR A 175 3.79 22.26 6.13
CA TYR A 175 4.75 23.28 6.57
C TYR A 175 5.47 22.84 7.84
N ASN A 176 4.72 22.42 8.87
CA ASN A 176 5.28 21.94 10.13
C ASN A 176 6.09 20.65 9.96
N LEU A 177 5.69 19.79 9.04
CA LEU A 177 6.44 18.58 8.71
C LEU A 177 7.82 18.90 8.09
N ILE A 178 7.89 19.93 7.26
CA ILE A 178 9.16 20.43 6.72
C ILE A 178 10.03 21.04 7.81
N ILE A 179 9.43 21.82 8.72
CA ILE A 179 10.17 22.39 9.87
C ILE A 179 10.69 21.24 10.74
N PHE A 180 9.86 20.28 11.11
CA PHE A 180 10.28 19.10 11.88
C PHE A 180 11.49 18.41 11.24
N PHE A 181 11.46 18.20 9.93
CA PHE A 181 12.57 17.57 9.22
C PHE A 181 13.86 18.41 9.30
N LYS A 182 13.74 19.73 9.13
CA LYS A 182 14.89 20.65 9.22
C LYS A 182 15.47 20.70 10.63
N GLU A 183 14.62 20.76 11.65
CA GLU A 183 15.03 20.73 13.05
C GLU A 183 15.74 19.42 13.41
N LEU A 184 15.20 18.28 13.01
CA LEU A 184 15.82 16.97 13.22
C LEU A 184 17.18 16.87 12.52
N PHE A 185 17.29 17.41 11.31
CA PHE A 185 18.55 17.45 10.57
C PHE A 185 19.58 18.36 11.26
N ASP A 186 19.14 19.52 11.75
CA ASP A 186 20.00 20.49 12.43
C ASP A 186 20.50 19.98 13.78
N ILE A 187 19.61 19.36 14.58
CA ILE A 187 20.00 18.68 15.82
C ILE A 187 21.05 17.61 15.55
N TRP A 188 20.81 16.75 14.56
CA TRP A 188 21.75 15.68 14.22
C TRP A 188 23.12 16.19 13.74
N LYS A 189 23.13 17.23 12.92
CA LYS A 189 24.35 17.75 12.31
C LYS A 189 25.16 18.66 13.23
N TYR A 190 24.47 19.50 13.99
CA TYR A 190 25.10 20.63 14.67
C TYR A 190 24.79 20.65 16.17
N ARG A 191 23.53 20.82 16.60
CA ARG A 191 23.19 21.13 17.99
C ARG A 191 23.56 20.01 18.98
N ALA A 192 23.42 18.75 18.62
CA ALA A 192 23.78 17.64 19.50
C ALA A 192 25.28 17.39 19.60
N MET A 193 26.13 18.12 18.86
CA MET A 193 27.60 18.03 18.88
C MET A 193 28.15 16.59 18.87
N LEU A 194 27.49 15.70 18.12
CA LEU A 194 27.80 14.28 18.06
C LEU A 194 29.12 14.01 17.37
N THR A 195 30.01 13.28 18.06
CA THR A 195 31.22 12.74 17.42
C THR A 195 30.85 11.68 16.35
N ASN A 196 31.75 11.47 15.40
CA ASN A 196 31.51 10.46 14.36
C ASN A 196 31.36 9.06 14.96
N ASP A 197 32.04 8.74 16.03
CA ASP A 197 31.93 7.47 16.76
C ASP A 197 30.51 7.27 17.33
N ILE A 198 29.92 8.28 17.96
CA ILE A 198 28.57 8.24 18.50
C ILE A 198 27.56 8.13 17.36
N LYS A 199 27.74 8.88 16.27
CA LYS A 199 26.87 8.78 15.07
C LYS A 199 26.86 7.37 14.49
N LEU A 200 28.02 6.70 14.42
CA LEU A 200 28.13 5.31 13.99
C LEU A 200 27.45 4.33 14.95
N LYS A 201 27.47 4.61 16.25
CA LYS A 201 26.80 3.77 17.26
C LYS A 201 25.27 3.92 17.22
N ILE A 202 24.75 5.11 16.92
CA ILE A 202 23.31 5.35 16.77
C ILE A 202 22.79 4.81 15.43
N CYS A 203 23.53 5.03 14.35
CA CYS A 203 23.09 4.70 13.00
C CYS A 203 24.18 3.97 12.18
N PRO A 204 24.55 2.71 12.54
CA PRO A 204 25.48 1.94 11.75
C PRO A 204 24.92 1.58 10.36
N PRO A 205 25.74 1.31 9.35
CA PRO A 205 27.21 1.40 9.37
C PRO A 205 27.75 2.78 8.97
N TYR A 206 26.91 3.75 8.64
CA TYR A 206 27.36 5.00 8.01
C TYR A 206 27.29 6.23 8.93
N GLY A 207 26.64 6.13 10.07
CA GLY A 207 26.46 7.28 10.98
C GLY A 207 25.61 8.42 10.39
N ASN A 208 24.74 8.10 9.42
CA ASN A 208 23.91 9.12 8.74
C ASN A 208 22.52 8.57 8.40
N PRO A 209 21.47 8.89 9.19
CA PRO A 209 20.11 8.46 8.95
C PRO A 209 19.47 9.15 7.74
N PHE A 210 20.04 10.25 7.25
CA PHE A 210 19.52 11.04 6.13
C PHE A 210 20.08 10.60 4.75
N ARG A 211 20.83 9.49 4.70
CA ARG A 211 21.49 9.04 3.47
C ARG A 211 20.51 8.67 2.34
N ASN A 212 19.39 8.04 2.70
CA ASN A 212 18.46 7.45 1.75
C ASN A 212 17.24 8.35 1.44
N ILE A 213 17.41 9.67 1.57
CA ILE A 213 16.34 10.63 1.26
C ILE A 213 16.20 10.77 -0.25
N SER A 214 14.94 10.67 -0.75
CA SER A 214 14.63 10.73 -2.18
C SER A 214 14.51 12.16 -2.74
N PHE A 215 14.69 13.20 -1.93
CA PHE A 215 14.61 14.60 -2.34
C PHE A 215 15.82 15.42 -1.90
N ASN A 216 16.07 16.53 -2.60
CA ASN A 216 17.06 17.49 -2.16
C ASN A 216 16.49 18.40 -1.06
N ILE A 217 17.19 18.55 0.05
CA ILE A 217 16.76 19.36 1.22
C ILE A 217 16.44 20.80 0.81
N ASN A 218 17.18 21.35 -0.15
CA ASN A 218 16.96 22.71 -0.64
C ASN A 218 15.64 22.87 -1.41
N ASN A 219 15.11 21.78 -1.99
CA ASN A 219 13.89 21.78 -2.79
C ASN A 219 12.72 21.05 -2.12
N ILE A 220 12.78 20.81 -0.82
CA ILE A 220 11.76 20.06 -0.05
C ILE A 220 10.36 20.70 -0.18
N ASN A 221 10.26 22.01 -0.35
CA ASN A 221 8.99 22.72 -0.48
C ASN A 221 8.18 22.30 -1.71
N SER A 222 8.85 21.89 -2.80
CA SER A 222 8.20 21.42 -4.03
C SER A 222 7.70 19.97 -3.95
N CYS A 223 8.13 19.21 -2.97
CA CYS A 223 7.78 17.79 -2.83
C CYS A 223 6.33 17.61 -2.36
N ASN A 224 5.73 16.48 -2.73
CA ASN A 224 4.41 16.07 -2.24
C ASN A 224 4.47 15.72 -0.73
N TYR A 225 3.41 16.04 0.02
CA TYR A 225 3.26 15.74 1.45
C TYR A 225 3.61 14.28 1.78
N ASN A 226 3.07 13.32 1.04
CA ASN A 226 3.30 11.89 1.30
C ASN A 226 4.75 11.47 1.07
N VAL A 227 5.43 12.05 0.09
CA VAL A 227 6.85 11.79 -0.15
C VAL A 227 7.69 12.31 1.03
N ILE A 228 7.38 13.51 1.53
CA ILE A 228 8.05 14.08 2.69
C ILE A 228 7.78 13.20 3.92
N LYS A 229 6.52 12.86 4.21
CA LYS A 229 6.11 12.03 5.35
C LYS A 229 6.82 10.67 5.32
N LYS A 230 6.86 10.00 4.15
CA LYS A 230 7.55 8.71 3.97
C LYS A 230 9.05 8.78 4.28
N ASN A 231 9.74 9.78 3.77
CA ASN A 231 11.16 9.94 4.03
C ASN A 231 11.46 10.26 5.50
N ILE A 232 10.63 11.09 6.14
CA ILE A 232 10.77 11.39 7.57
C ILE A 232 10.58 10.13 8.41
N ILE A 233 9.54 9.34 8.16
CA ILE A 233 9.30 8.08 8.87
C ILE A 233 10.49 7.13 8.69
N ASN A 234 11.11 7.07 7.51
CA ASN A 234 12.30 6.26 7.29
C ASN A 234 13.51 6.76 8.11
N VAL A 235 13.73 8.07 8.17
CA VAL A 235 14.79 8.66 9.00
C VAL A 235 14.56 8.37 10.49
N MET A 236 13.34 8.54 10.98
CA MET A 236 12.96 8.22 12.35
C MET A 236 13.18 6.74 12.67
N ASP A 237 12.78 5.84 11.75
CA ASP A 237 12.98 4.39 11.90
C ASP A 237 14.48 4.03 11.98
N GLU A 238 15.33 4.63 11.14
CA GLU A 238 16.78 4.46 11.21
C GLU A 238 17.34 4.84 12.58
N LEU A 239 16.90 5.97 13.14
CA LEU A 239 17.36 6.47 14.45
C LEU A 239 16.94 5.58 15.63
N VAL A 240 15.74 4.97 15.57
CA VAL A 240 15.17 4.17 16.66
C VAL A 240 15.57 2.71 16.60
N THR A 241 15.82 2.17 15.38
CA THR A 241 16.02 0.72 15.22
C THR A 241 17.47 0.31 15.09
N LYS A 242 18.32 1.13 14.46
CA LYS A 242 19.68 0.74 14.07
C LYS A 242 20.73 0.86 15.18
N GLY A 243 20.46 1.56 16.27
CA GLY A 243 21.40 1.71 17.37
C GLY A 243 21.94 0.36 17.85
N ILE A 244 23.24 0.30 18.16
CA ILE A 244 23.93 -0.94 18.55
C ILE A 244 23.41 -1.54 19.86
N ASN A 245 22.79 -0.72 20.73
CA ASN A 245 22.13 -1.14 21.96
C ASN A 245 20.94 -0.21 22.26
N ASN A 246 20.17 -0.51 23.30
CA ASN A 246 18.98 0.27 23.67
C ASN A 246 19.32 1.72 24.09
N GLU A 247 20.49 1.98 24.63
CA GLU A 247 20.92 3.34 25.01
C GLU A 247 21.04 4.23 23.77
N TYR A 248 21.70 3.75 22.71
CA TYR A 248 21.86 4.51 21.47
C TYR A 248 20.53 4.62 20.67
N LYS A 249 19.63 3.62 20.78
CA LYS A 249 18.27 3.72 20.24
C LYS A 249 17.45 4.78 20.99
N SER A 250 17.55 4.80 22.33
CA SER A 250 16.88 5.80 23.17
C SER A 250 17.41 7.21 22.89
N LEU A 251 18.72 7.34 22.65
CA LEU A 251 19.32 8.62 22.26
C LEU A 251 18.79 9.10 20.90
N GLY A 252 18.66 8.21 19.92
CA GLY A 252 18.03 8.50 18.63
C GLY A 252 16.56 8.91 18.77
N ALA A 253 15.80 8.23 19.63
CA ALA A 253 14.42 8.57 19.97
C ALA A 253 14.33 9.97 20.61
N SER A 254 15.25 10.32 21.51
CA SER A 254 15.28 11.64 22.14
C SER A 254 15.45 12.77 21.12
N TYR A 255 16.27 12.60 20.08
CA TYR A 255 16.42 13.63 19.04
C TYR A 255 15.14 13.82 18.22
N ILE A 256 14.41 12.74 17.96
CA ILE A 256 13.08 12.81 17.30
C ILE A 256 12.12 13.61 18.18
N LEU A 257 12.06 13.29 19.48
CA LEU A 257 11.16 13.97 20.41
C LEU A 257 11.54 15.44 20.61
N CYS A 258 12.82 15.76 20.73
CA CYS A 258 13.29 17.15 20.74
C CYS A 258 12.80 17.93 19.52
N SER A 259 12.94 17.36 18.32
CA SER A 259 12.46 18.01 17.09
C SER A 259 10.94 18.17 17.08
N LEU A 260 10.22 17.19 17.66
CA LEU A 260 8.75 17.21 17.70
C LEU A 260 8.23 18.29 18.65
N THR A 261 8.89 18.51 19.79
CA THR A 261 8.54 19.59 20.72
C THR A 261 8.70 20.99 20.13
N LEU A 262 9.56 21.17 19.14
CA LEU A 262 9.74 22.45 18.46
C LEU A 262 8.62 22.80 17.48
N VAL A 263 7.83 21.81 17.04
CA VAL A 263 6.79 22.00 16.01
C VAL A 263 5.37 21.68 16.47
N ASN A 264 5.22 21.09 17.65
CA ASN A 264 3.94 20.71 18.22
C ASN A 264 3.86 21.14 19.69
N ASN A 265 2.88 21.98 20.03
CA ASN A 265 2.73 22.54 21.38
C ASN A 265 2.37 21.45 22.41
N ASP A 266 1.49 20.50 22.06
CA ASP A 266 1.11 19.42 22.98
C ASP A 266 2.31 18.55 23.35
N ALA A 267 3.23 18.32 22.39
CA ALA A 267 4.49 17.63 22.64
C ALA A 267 5.42 18.45 23.53
N ALA A 268 5.47 19.78 23.33
CA ALA A 268 6.30 20.67 24.17
C ALA A 268 5.79 20.73 25.61
N GLU A 269 4.46 20.75 25.81
CA GLU A 269 3.84 20.73 27.13
C GLU A 269 4.06 19.38 27.85
N ALA A 270 3.97 18.27 27.10
CA ALA A 270 4.16 16.93 27.65
C ALA A 270 5.63 16.62 27.98
N LEU A 271 6.58 17.20 27.23
CA LEU A 271 8.03 16.93 27.33
C LEU A 271 8.83 18.22 27.52
N PRO A 272 8.56 19.03 28.56
CA PRO A 272 9.19 20.35 28.73
C PRO A 272 10.69 20.28 28.86
N HIS A 273 11.25 19.24 29.47
CA HIS A 273 12.69 19.05 29.62
C HIS A 273 13.40 18.88 28.25
N LEU A 274 12.79 18.22 27.29
CA LEU A 274 13.32 18.09 25.92
C LEU A 274 13.20 19.41 25.15
N TYR A 275 12.08 20.11 25.30
CA TYR A 275 11.87 21.42 24.69
C TYR A 275 12.93 22.42 25.13
N TRP A 276 13.18 22.56 26.47
CA TRP A 276 14.17 23.48 27.00
C TRP A 276 15.60 23.09 26.59
N SER A 277 15.91 21.79 26.47
CA SER A 277 17.25 21.33 26.08
C SER A 277 17.68 21.77 24.68
N VAL A 278 16.73 22.04 23.80
CA VAL A 278 16.99 22.38 22.38
C VAL A 278 16.75 23.87 22.10
N ASN A 279 15.94 24.54 22.92
CA ASN A 279 15.60 25.95 22.73
C ASN A 279 16.57 26.92 23.45
N SER A 280 17.46 26.39 24.28
CA SER A 280 18.41 27.17 25.07
C SER A 280 19.76 27.41 24.39
N ASN A 281 19.91 27.00 23.10
CA ASN A 281 21.14 27.13 22.32
C ASN A 281 20.92 28.04 21.11
#